data_c4b1bb2217a7e5baba2ab3ba4f43d4e2
#
_entry.id   c4b1bb2217a7e5baba2ab3ba4f43d4e2
#
_cell.length_a   1.000
_cell.length_b   1.000
_cell.length_c   1.000
_cell.angle_alpha   90.00
_cell.angle_beta   90.00
_cell.angle_gamma   90.00
#
_symmetry.space_group_name_H-M   'P 1'
#
loop_
_entity.id
_entity.type
_entity.pdbx_description
1 polymer ?
#
loop_
_entity_poly.entity_id
_entity_poly.type
_entity_poly.pdbx_seq_one_letter_code
_entity_poly.pdbx_strand_id
1 'polypeptide(L)'
;MKDQKYKLLFVILLGWSFTFSASTSLSTYLINVVEHLGGNTMIYGFAVFAMAASEMPAMAVTRKLMRKFDVMTLIVVAGVSYLCRNILIAMAPSLLFVFIGVLFQSTSYGLLTSTMAYYVSDTCEKEDQIMGQTLLGMMTTGLGSMLGNVVGGILQDAFGLSSMLIFAMLMTVIGALILIGVGIIHKKA
;
A
#
# COMPACT_ATOMS: atom_id res chain seq x y z
N MET A 1 -25.91 7.08 -12.34
CA MET A 1 -25.46 6.15 -11.28
C MET A 1 -24.24 5.32 -11.71
N LYS A 2 -24.23 4.69 -12.88
CA LYS A 2 -23.13 3.85 -13.36
C LYS A 2 -21.79 4.63 -13.43
N ASP A 3 -21.82 5.78 -14.06
CA ASP A 3 -20.68 6.67 -14.26
C ASP A 3 -20.00 7.13 -12.94
N GLN A 4 -20.77 7.27 -11.87
CA GLN A 4 -20.28 7.71 -10.56
C GLN A 4 -19.52 6.61 -9.83
N LYS A 5 -19.94 5.33 -9.99
CA LYS A 5 -19.25 4.17 -9.39
C LYS A 5 -17.87 3.95 -10.01
N TYR A 6 -17.76 4.07 -11.34
CA TYR A 6 -16.47 3.94 -12.03
C TYR A 6 -15.51 5.09 -11.72
N LYS A 7 -16.03 6.33 -11.60
CA LYS A 7 -15.22 7.47 -11.14
C LYS A 7 -14.66 7.26 -9.75
N LEU A 8 -15.49 6.77 -8.83
CA LEU A 8 -15.07 6.46 -7.46
C LEU A 8 -14.01 5.36 -7.45
N LEU A 9 -14.22 4.29 -8.19
CA LEU A 9 -13.23 3.21 -8.35
C LEU A 9 -11.89 3.76 -8.86
N PHE A 10 -11.91 4.60 -9.88
CA PHE A 10 -10.69 5.18 -10.44
C PHE A 10 -9.93 6.05 -9.41
N VAL A 11 -10.64 6.86 -8.63
CA VAL A 11 -10.02 7.69 -7.58
C VAL A 11 -9.40 6.82 -6.49
N ILE A 12 -10.05 5.71 -6.10
CA ILE A 12 -9.50 4.77 -5.13
C ILE A 12 -8.23 4.10 -5.68
N LEU A 13 -8.27 3.66 -6.95
CA LEU A 13 -7.11 3.06 -7.62
C LEU A 13 -5.93 4.04 -7.72
N LEU A 14 -6.21 5.31 -8.00
CA LEU A 14 -5.19 6.36 -8.02
C LEU A 14 -4.57 6.55 -6.63
N GLY A 15 -5.38 6.67 -5.58
CA GLY A 15 -4.88 6.76 -4.21
C GLY A 15 -4.05 5.55 -3.80
N TRP A 16 -4.49 4.36 -4.20
CA TRP A 16 -3.72 3.15 -3.93
C TRP A 16 -2.43 3.09 -4.74
N SER A 17 -2.42 3.54 -5.99
CA SER A 17 -1.20 3.62 -6.81
C SER A 17 -0.10 4.45 -6.13
N PHE A 18 -0.45 5.58 -5.51
CA PHE A 18 0.50 6.41 -4.75
C PHE A 18 1.02 5.71 -3.49
N THR A 19 0.14 5.14 -2.66
CA THR A 19 0.59 4.39 -1.47
C THR A 19 1.39 3.15 -1.85
N PHE A 20 1.03 2.50 -2.96
CA PHE A 20 1.75 1.34 -3.48
C PHE A 20 3.13 1.70 -4.00
N SER A 21 3.27 2.83 -4.70
CA SER A 21 4.56 3.37 -5.14
C SER A 21 5.53 3.57 -3.96
N ALA A 22 5.06 4.23 -2.90
CA ALA A 22 5.83 4.40 -1.68
C ALA A 22 6.22 3.07 -1.03
N SER A 23 5.24 2.18 -0.90
CA SER A 23 5.43 0.86 -0.28
C SER A 23 6.42 0.00 -1.06
N THR A 24 6.36 0.02 -2.39
CA THR A 24 7.28 -0.72 -3.27
C THR A 24 8.70 -0.16 -3.17
N SER A 25 8.86 1.16 -3.20
CA SER A 25 10.15 1.81 -3.00
C SER A 25 10.78 1.39 -1.66
N LEU A 26 10.03 1.52 -0.56
CA LEU A 26 10.51 1.13 0.77
C LEU A 26 10.82 -0.37 0.88
N SER A 27 10.06 -1.24 0.22
CA SER A 27 10.30 -2.69 0.26
C SER A 27 11.50 -3.10 -0.59
N THR A 28 11.68 -2.49 -1.78
CA THR A 28 12.80 -2.77 -2.68
C THR A 28 14.12 -2.32 -2.07
N TYR A 29 14.15 -1.16 -1.45
CA TYR A 29 15.35 -0.57 -0.82
C TYR A 29 15.40 -0.81 0.69
N LEU A 30 14.61 -1.76 1.22
CA LEU A 30 14.59 -2.07 2.66
C LEU A 30 15.96 -2.52 3.17
N ILE A 31 16.76 -3.21 2.34
CA ILE A 31 18.13 -3.61 2.70
C ILE A 31 18.97 -2.39 3.09
N ASN A 32 18.88 -1.29 2.33
CA ASN A 32 19.65 -0.07 2.57
C ASN A 32 19.22 0.62 3.88
N VAL A 33 17.91 0.56 4.22
CA VAL A 33 17.40 1.04 5.51
C VAL A 33 17.95 0.18 6.65
N VAL A 34 17.93 -1.14 6.49
CA VAL A 34 18.43 -2.09 7.49
C VAL A 34 19.94 -1.88 7.72
N GLU A 35 20.72 -1.76 6.64
CA GLU A 35 22.18 -1.54 6.74
C GLU A 35 22.51 -0.18 7.36
N HIS A 36 21.76 0.88 7.00
CA HIS A 36 21.91 2.21 7.59
C HIS A 36 21.70 2.20 9.12
N LEU A 37 20.83 1.31 9.61
CA LEU A 37 20.58 1.12 11.03
C LEU A 37 21.51 0.09 11.71
N GLY A 38 22.60 -0.30 11.05
CA GLY A 38 23.60 -1.24 11.56
C GLY A 38 23.18 -2.72 11.47
N GLY A 39 22.15 -3.03 10.68
CA GLY A 39 21.76 -4.40 10.38
C GLY A 39 22.60 -5.02 9.26
N ASN A 40 22.29 -6.25 8.92
CA ASN A 40 22.95 -7.01 7.86
C ASN A 40 21.91 -7.75 6.99
N THR A 41 22.38 -8.41 5.93
CA THR A 41 21.54 -9.17 4.98
C THR A 41 20.68 -10.23 5.67
N MET A 42 21.14 -10.85 6.77
CA MET A 42 20.36 -11.84 7.53
C MET A 42 19.15 -11.17 8.20
N ILE A 43 19.35 -10.02 8.84
CA ILE A 43 18.28 -9.22 9.48
C ILE A 43 17.27 -8.75 8.41
N TYR A 44 17.75 -8.30 7.25
CA TYR A 44 16.90 -8.00 6.11
C TYR A 44 16.06 -9.19 5.69
N GLY A 45 16.66 -10.39 5.55
CA GLY A 45 15.94 -11.62 5.22
C GLY A 45 14.82 -11.94 6.22
N PHE A 46 15.08 -11.78 7.52
CA PHE A 46 14.04 -11.94 8.56
C PHE A 46 12.93 -10.88 8.45
N ALA A 47 13.26 -9.64 8.11
CA ALA A 47 12.25 -8.58 7.92
C ALA A 47 11.34 -8.89 6.72
N VAL A 48 11.90 -9.34 5.59
CA VAL A 48 11.14 -9.76 4.40
C VAL A 48 10.28 -10.98 4.71
N PHE A 49 10.82 -11.97 5.43
CA PHE A 49 10.05 -13.13 5.87
C PHE A 49 8.88 -12.73 6.77
N ALA A 50 9.11 -11.88 7.77
CA ALA A 50 8.06 -11.38 8.68
C ALA A 50 6.97 -10.61 7.91
N MET A 51 7.36 -9.80 6.92
CA MET A 51 6.47 -9.08 6.03
C MET A 51 5.54 -10.04 5.28
N ALA A 52 6.10 -11.03 4.57
CA ALA A 52 5.35 -12.01 3.81
C ALA A 52 4.47 -12.89 4.72
N ALA A 53 5.00 -13.36 5.85
CA ALA A 53 4.27 -14.17 6.81
C ALA A 53 3.07 -13.43 7.41
N SER A 54 3.17 -12.12 7.59
CA SER A 54 2.07 -11.29 8.13
C SER A 54 0.90 -11.13 7.15
N GLU A 55 1.13 -11.22 5.84
CA GLU A 55 0.09 -11.07 4.80
C GLU A 55 -0.90 -12.24 4.78
N MET A 56 -0.42 -13.47 4.96
CA MET A 56 -1.24 -14.68 4.84
C MET A 56 -2.46 -14.68 5.79
N PRO A 57 -2.30 -14.45 7.12
CA PRO A 57 -3.44 -14.39 8.02
C PRO A 57 -4.39 -13.24 7.69
N ALA A 58 -3.86 -12.08 7.26
CA ALA A 58 -4.69 -10.94 6.89
C ALA A 58 -5.60 -11.25 5.71
N MET A 59 -5.06 -11.82 4.63
CA MET A 59 -5.85 -12.22 3.47
C MET A 59 -6.93 -13.26 3.82
N ALA A 60 -6.62 -14.22 4.69
CA ALA A 60 -7.58 -15.23 5.13
C ALA A 60 -8.74 -14.62 5.96
N VAL A 61 -8.45 -13.61 6.77
CA VAL A 61 -9.44 -12.96 7.63
C VAL A 61 -10.26 -11.88 6.89
N THR A 62 -9.74 -11.31 5.81
CA THR A 62 -10.39 -10.21 5.07
C THR A 62 -11.82 -10.55 4.65
N ARG A 63 -12.09 -11.76 4.19
CA ARG A 63 -13.45 -12.20 3.84
C ARG A 63 -14.42 -12.15 5.03
N LYS A 64 -13.95 -12.44 6.25
CA LYS A 64 -14.76 -12.33 7.48
C LYS A 64 -14.97 -10.86 7.86
N LEU A 65 -13.96 -10.02 7.66
CA LEU A 65 -14.04 -8.57 7.91
C LEU A 65 -15.04 -7.90 6.98
N MET A 66 -15.07 -8.24 5.69
CA MET A 66 -16.03 -7.72 4.71
C MET A 66 -17.50 -8.10 5.01
N ARG A 67 -17.73 -9.13 5.83
CA ARG A 67 -19.10 -9.46 6.31
C ARG A 67 -19.55 -8.58 7.48
N LYS A 68 -18.60 -7.94 8.20
CA LYS A 68 -18.89 -7.17 9.41
C LYS A 68 -18.75 -5.66 9.18
N PHE A 69 -17.89 -5.27 8.27
CA PHE A 69 -17.54 -3.87 8.00
C PHE A 69 -17.77 -3.55 6.53
N ASP A 70 -18.23 -2.34 6.28
CA ASP A 70 -18.34 -1.81 4.93
C ASP A 70 -16.97 -1.76 4.24
N VAL A 71 -16.97 -2.02 2.93
CA VAL A 71 -15.75 -2.05 2.10
C VAL A 71 -14.99 -0.73 2.16
N MET A 72 -15.70 0.42 2.18
CA MET A 72 -15.05 1.73 2.29
C MET A 72 -14.35 1.91 3.64
N THR A 73 -14.90 1.38 4.72
CA THR A 73 -14.26 1.38 6.02
C THR A 73 -12.94 0.59 5.99
N LEU A 74 -12.92 -0.57 5.34
CA LEU A 74 -11.70 -1.38 5.20
C LEU A 74 -10.63 -0.68 4.34
N ILE A 75 -11.03 0.03 3.28
CA ILE A 75 -10.13 0.84 2.46
C ILE A 75 -9.49 1.97 3.29
N VAL A 76 -10.28 2.65 4.13
CA VAL A 76 -9.77 3.70 5.03
C VAL A 76 -8.78 3.12 6.05
N VAL A 77 -9.14 2.01 6.69
CA VAL A 77 -8.26 1.30 7.65
C VAL A 77 -6.93 0.91 6.98
N ALA A 78 -7.00 0.38 5.76
CA ALA A 78 -5.80 0.04 5.02
C ALA A 78 -4.96 1.28 4.66
N GLY A 79 -5.60 2.39 4.26
CA GLY A 79 -4.93 3.66 3.99
C GLY A 79 -4.19 4.22 5.20
N VAL A 80 -4.82 4.19 6.39
CA VAL A 80 -4.18 4.56 7.66
C VAL A 80 -3.04 3.60 7.99
N SER A 81 -3.22 2.29 7.77
CA SER A 81 -2.18 1.29 7.99
C SER A 81 -0.96 1.50 7.07
N TYR A 82 -1.16 1.94 5.81
CA TYR A 82 -0.07 2.34 4.93
C TYR A 82 0.70 3.55 5.47
N LEU A 83 -0.01 4.56 6.02
CA LEU A 83 0.65 5.69 6.68
C LEU A 83 1.52 5.21 7.85
N CYS A 84 0.96 4.44 8.77
CA CYS A 84 1.69 3.92 9.91
C CYS A 84 2.91 3.09 9.49
N ARG A 85 2.73 2.16 8.54
CA ARG A 85 3.80 1.31 8.02
C ARG A 85 4.94 2.12 7.43
N ASN A 86 4.62 2.98 6.47
CA ASN A 86 5.64 3.69 5.70
C ASN A 86 6.36 4.75 6.55
N ILE A 87 5.66 5.42 7.48
CA ILE A 87 6.28 6.33 8.44
C ILE A 87 7.20 5.58 9.40
N LEU A 88 6.75 4.43 9.95
CA LEU A 88 7.57 3.61 10.84
C LEU A 88 8.85 3.13 10.19
N ILE A 89 8.83 2.78 8.90
CA ILE A 89 10.02 2.35 8.17
C ILE A 89 10.88 3.55 7.76
N ALA A 90 10.29 4.63 7.23
CA ALA A 90 11.02 5.78 6.72
C ALA A 90 11.70 6.61 7.81
N MET A 91 11.09 6.66 9.00
CA MET A 91 11.62 7.39 10.16
C MET A 91 12.16 6.47 11.27
N ALA A 92 12.47 5.21 10.93
CA ALA A 92 12.91 4.23 11.91
C ALA A 92 14.19 4.66 12.63
N PRO A 93 14.17 4.87 13.98
CA PRO A 93 15.36 5.15 14.75
C PRO A 93 16.18 3.89 15.09
N SER A 94 15.60 2.71 14.87
CA SER A 94 16.21 1.41 15.11
C SER A 94 15.55 0.30 14.32
N LEU A 95 16.21 -0.85 14.24
CA LEU A 95 15.70 -2.05 13.56
C LEU A 95 14.35 -2.53 14.11
N LEU A 96 14.09 -2.32 15.41
CA LEU A 96 12.81 -2.69 16.03
C LEU A 96 11.63 -1.96 15.36
N PHE A 97 11.77 -0.67 15.04
CA PHE A 97 10.74 0.10 14.36
C PHE A 97 10.53 -0.38 12.92
N VAL A 98 11.59 -0.82 12.24
CA VAL A 98 11.47 -1.46 10.92
C VAL A 98 10.65 -2.74 11.04
N PHE A 99 10.94 -3.61 12.01
CA PHE A 99 10.17 -4.85 12.22
C PHE A 99 8.71 -4.59 12.56
N ILE A 100 8.40 -3.62 13.41
CA ILE A 100 7.01 -3.22 13.68
C ILE A 100 6.36 -2.71 12.39
N GLY A 101 7.05 -1.87 11.62
CA GLY A 101 6.56 -1.34 10.34
C GLY A 101 6.24 -2.43 9.33
N VAL A 102 7.10 -3.43 9.14
CA VAL A 102 6.84 -4.52 8.18
C VAL A 102 5.67 -5.41 8.59
N LEU A 103 5.35 -5.55 9.87
CA LEU A 103 4.15 -6.29 10.32
C LEU A 103 2.84 -5.58 9.94
N PHE A 104 2.84 -4.25 9.80
CA PHE A 104 1.70 -3.50 9.26
C PHE A 104 1.40 -3.83 7.78
N GLN A 105 2.26 -4.58 7.11
CA GLN A 105 2.00 -5.12 5.77
C GLN A 105 0.68 -5.91 5.71
N SER A 106 0.36 -6.63 6.78
CA SER A 106 -0.88 -7.40 6.92
C SER A 106 -2.13 -6.53 6.75
N THR A 107 -2.20 -5.40 7.47
CA THR A 107 -3.36 -4.50 7.48
C THR A 107 -3.31 -3.42 6.39
N SER A 108 -2.15 -3.14 5.82
CA SER A 108 -2.00 -2.26 4.68
C SER A 108 -2.22 -3.01 3.36
N TYR A 109 -1.22 -3.72 2.87
CA TYR A 109 -1.25 -4.41 1.59
C TYR A 109 -2.18 -5.64 1.59
N GLY A 110 -2.06 -6.53 2.58
CA GLY A 110 -2.85 -7.76 2.66
C GLY A 110 -4.35 -7.50 2.70
N LEU A 111 -4.78 -6.56 3.56
CA LEU A 111 -6.18 -6.16 3.67
C LEU A 111 -6.66 -5.44 2.40
N LEU A 112 -5.89 -4.44 1.89
CA LEU A 112 -6.33 -3.61 0.77
C LEU A 112 -6.42 -4.42 -0.53
N THR A 113 -5.44 -5.27 -0.81
CA THR A 113 -5.42 -6.11 -2.02
C THR A 113 -6.66 -7.00 -2.11
N SER A 114 -6.98 -7.71 -1.02
CA SER A 114 -8.15 -8.58 -0.96
C SER A 114 -9.46 -7.79 -1.04
N THR A 115 -9.53 -6.63 -0.36
CA THR A 115 -10.70 -5.77 -0.36
C THR A 115 -10.96 -5.16 -1.74
N MET A 116 -9.90 -4.70 -2.42
CA MET A 116 -10.02 -4.09 -3.74
C MET A 116 -10.37 -5.09 -4.83
N ALA A 117 -9.81 -6.30 -4.79
CA ALA A 117 -10.19 -7.37 -5.71
C ALA A 117 -11.70 -7.68 -5.61
N TYR A 118 -12.24 -7.72 -4.39
CA TYR A 118 -13.67 -7.88 -4.16
C TYR A 118 -14.47 -6.66 -4.65
N TYR A 119 -14.03 -5.45 -4.28
CA TYR A 119 -14.72 -4.20 -4.64
C TYR A 119 -14.82 -4.02 -6.15
N VAL A 120 -13.77 -4.32 -6.90
CA VAL A 120 -13.78 -4.29 -8.37
C VAL A 120 -14.78 -5.30 -8.92
N SER A 121 -14.79 -6.54 -8.40
CA SER A 121 -15.71 -7.58 -8.85
C SER A 121 -17.18 -7.27 -8.56
N ASP A 122 -17.45 -6.54 -7.46
CA ASP A 122 -18.81 -6.12 -7.07
C ASP A 122 -19.26 -4.85 -7.82
N THR A 123 -18.34 -3.95 -8.11
CA THR A 123 -18.64 -2.65 -8.77
C THR A 123 -18.79 -2.79 -10.27
N CYS A 124 -17.95 -3.61 -10.91
CA CYS A 124 -17.94 -3.81 -12.35
C CYS A 124 -19.03 -4.80 -12.78
N GLU A 125 -19.67 -4.53 -13.92
CA GLU A 125 -20.56 -5.51 -14.56
C GLU A 125 -19.76 -6.74 -14.98
N LYS A 126 -20.41 -7.90 -15.13
CA LYS A 126 -19.74 -9.18 -15.44
C LYS A 126 -18.84 -9.11 -16.67
N GLU A 127 -19.23 -8.33 -17.67
CA GLU A 127 -18.47 -8.12 -18.90
C GLU A 127 -17.21 -7.27 -18.67
N ASP A 128 -17.26 -6.34 -17.73
CA ASP A 128 -16.18 -5.38 -17.42
C ASP A 128 -15.25 -5.85 -16.26
N GLN A 129 -15.58 -6.95 -15.57
CA GLN A 129 -14.81 -7.40 -14.41
C GLN A 129 -13.34 -7.70 -14.74
N ILE A 130 -13.07 -8.32 -15.89
CA ILE A 130 -11.70 -8.62 -16.33
C ILE A 130 -10.94 -7.32 -16.56
N MET A 131 -11.57 -6.34 -17.20
CA MET A 131 -10.97 -5.03 -17.45
C MET A 131 -10.73 -4.28 -16.15
N GLY A 132 -11.66 -4.34 -15.20
CA GLY A 132 -11.51 -3.75 -13.86
C GLY A 132 -10.34 -4.35 -13.08
N GLN A 133 -10.18 -5.67 -13.08
CA GLN A 133 -9.04 -6.35 -12.44
C GLN A 133 -7.71 -6.03 -13.13
N THR A 134 -7.73 -5.93 -14.47
CA THR A 134 -6.54 -5.51 -15.23
C THR A 134 -6.14 -4.08 -14.89
N LEU A 135 -7.10 -3.16 -14.82
CA LEU A 135 -6.86 -1.76 -14.42
C LEU A 135 -6.27 -1.69 -13.01
N LEU A 136 -6.79 -2.48 -12.07
CA LEU A 136 -6.25 -2.60 -10.72
C LEU A 136 -4.77 -3.02 -10.74
N GLY A 137 -4.42 -4.06 -11.48
CA GLY A 137 -3.03 -4.51 -11.65
C GLY A 137 -2.14 -3.44 -12.33
N MET A 138 -2.64 -2.80 -13.37
CA MET A 138 -1.89 -1.73 -14.07
C MET A 138 -1.62 -0.53 -13.17
N MET A 139 -2.57 -0.10 -12.37
CA MET A 139 -2.42 1.06 -11.48
C MET A 139 -1.50 0.76 -10.30
N THR A 140 -1.49 -0.47 -9.79
CA THR A 140 -0.68 -0.87 -8.63
C THR A 140 0.67 -1.45 -9.05
N THR A 141 0.70 -2.71 -9.49
CA THR A 141 1.95 -3.41 -9.86
C THR A 141 2.59 -2.85 -11.13
N GLY A 142 1.83 -2.23 -12.03
CA GLY A 142 2.37 -1.51 -13.18
C GLY A 142 2.90 -0.13 -12.77
N LEU A 143 2.03 0.89 -12.81
CA LEU A 143 2.41 2.29 -12.58
C LEU A 143 2.96 2.53 -11.17
N GLY A 144 2.32 1.99 -10.14
CA GLY A 144 2.74 2.16 -8.76
C GLY A 144 4.16 1.63 -8.53
N SER A 145 4.45 0.39 -8.94
CA SER A 145 5.81 -0.18 -8.78
C SER A 145 6.83 0.52 -9.65
N MET A 146 6.48 0.89 -10.89
CA MET A 146 7.39 1.61 -11.77
C MET A 146 7.79 2.95 -11.16
N LEU A 147 6.83 3.76 -10.72
CA LEU A 147 7.11 5.03 -10.06
C LEU A 147 7.94 4.84 -8.80
N GLY A 148 7.57 3.88 -7.94
CA GLY A 148 8.27 3.62 -6.69
C GLY A 148 9.72 3.19 -6.90
N ASN A 149 9.95 2.20 -7.76
CA ASN A 149 11.28 1.65 -7.97
C ASN A 149 12.17 2.56 -8.79
N VAL A 150 11.66 3.14 -9.89
CA VAL A 150 12.48 3.98 -10.78
C VAL A 150 12.79 5.31 -10.13
N VAL A 151 11.75 6.04 -9.68
CA VAL A 151 11.97 7.36 -9.06
C VAL A 151 12.68 7.20 -7.71
N GLY A 152 12.28 6.22 -6.89
CA GLY A 152 12.95 5.92 -5.63
C GLY A 152 14.43 5.58 -5.82
N GLY A 153 14.76 4.75 -6.82
CA GLY A 153 16.15 4.40 -7.17
C GLY A 153 16.96 5.61 -7.62
N ILE A 154 16.45 6.39 -8.57
CA ILE A 154 17.13 7.60 -9.07
C ILE A 154 17.41 8.57 -7.92
N LEU A 155 16.43 8.79 -7.03
CA LEU A 155 16.60 9.69 -5.89
C LEU A 155 17.63 9.17 -4.89
N GLN A 156 17.64 7.85 -4.64
CA GLN A 156 18.61 7.23 -3.76
C GLN A 156 20.04 7.31 -4.33
N ASP A 157 20.19 7.03 -5.62
CA ASP A 157 21.50 7.04 -6.28
C ASP A 157 22.08 8.46 -6.40
N ALA A 158 21.22 9.45 -6.70
CA ALA A 158 21.65 10.84 -6.91
C ALA A 158 21.82 11.63 -5.60
N PHE A 159 20.97 11.38 -4.60
CA PHE A 159 20.86 12.22 -3.39
C PHE A 159 20.91 11.44 -2.08
N GLY A 160 21.10 10.12 -2.15
CA GLY A 160 21.18 9.23 -0.99
C GLY A 160 19.84 8.74 -0.45
N LEU A 161 19.92 7.84 0.54
CA LEU A 161 18.78 7.14 1.13
C LEU A 161 17.68 8.09 1.65
N SER A 162 18.06 9.20 2.29
CA SER A 162 17.11 10.15 2.88
C SER A 162 16.14 10.75 1.86
N SER A 163 16.60 11.04 0.62
CA SER A 163 15.74 11.59 -0.43
C SER A 163 14.71 10.58 -0.94
N MET A 164 15.08 9.31 -1.05
CA MET A 164 14.14 8.22 -1.36
C MET A 164 13.10 8.06 -0.25
N LEU A 165 13.50 8.13 1.02
CA LEU A 165 12.59 8.05 2.16
C LEU A 165 11.60 9.23 2.19
N ILE A 166 12.05 10.45 1.90
CA ILE A 166 11.17 11.63 1.78
C ILE A 166 10.18 11.45 0.63
N PHE A 167 10.63 10.99 -0.53
CA PHE A 167 9.75 10.68 -1.66
C PHE A 167 8.69 9.65 -1.27
N ALA A 168 9.07 8.55 -0.63
CA ALA A 168 8.14 7.53 -0.18
C ALA A 168 7.11 8.08 0.83
N MET A 169 7.53 8.96 1.74
CA MET A 169 6.62 9.62 2.69
C MET A 169 5.62 10.54 1.97
N LEU A 170 6.07 11.36 1.03
CA LEU A 170 5.19 12.25 0.26
C LEU A 170 4.13 11.44 -0.52
N MET A 171 4.55 10.39 -1.24
CA MET A 171 3.64 9.50 -1.97
C MET A 171 2.64 8.81 -1.04
N THR A 172 3.10 8.37 0.14
CA THR A 172 2.22 7.76 1.15
C THR A 172 1.15 8.74 1.62
N VAL A 173 1.54 9.97 1.96
CA VAL A 173 0.61 11.01 2.45
C VAL A 173 -0.43 11.33 1.38
N ILE A 174 0.00 11.57 0.13
CA ILE A 174 -0.91 11.88 -0.98
C ILE A 174 -1.92 10.72 -1.18
N GLY A 175 -1.43 9.50 -1.28
CA GLY A 175 -2.28 8.34 -1.52
C GLY A 175 -3.23 8.06 -0.35
N ALA A 176 -2.77 8.16 0.89
CA ALA A 176 -3.60 7.97 2.07
C ALA A 176 -4.67 9.06 2.21
N LEU A 177 -4.35 10.31 1.92
CA LEU A 177 -5.34 11.41 1.92
C LEU A 177 -6.46 11.14 0.90
N ILE A 178 -6.12 10.62 -0.29
CA ILE A 178 -7.12 10.24 -1.29
C ILE A 178 -8.00 9.10 -0.76
N LEU A 179 -7.41 8.02 -0.24
CA LEU A 179 -8.15 6.85 0.26
C LEU A 179 -9.06 7.21 1.44
N ILE A 180 -8.55 7.98 2.40
CA ILE A 180 -9.32 8.44 3.57
C ILE A 180 -10.42 9.43 3.13
N GLY A 181 -10.10 10.37 2.24
CA GLY A 181 -11.04 11.34 1.72
C GLY A 181 -12.23 10.70 1.02
N VAL A 182 -11.97 9.70 0.17
CA VAL A 182 -13.03 8.90 -0.49
C VAL A 182 -13.93 8.21 0.54
N GLY A 183 -13.33 7.57 1.55
CA GLY A 183 -14.10 6.87 2.59
C GLY A 183 -14.99 7.81 3.41
N ILE A 184 -14.51 9.03 3.71
CA ILE A 184 -15.30 10.03 4.45
C ILE A 184 -16.45 10.58 3.60
N ILE A 185 -16.20 10.88 2.32
CA ILE A 185 -17.21 11.41 1.39
C ILE A 185 -18.30 10.37 1.16
N HIS A 186 -17.92 9.11 0.93
CA HIS A 186 -18.88 8.02 0.70
C HIS A 186 -19.78 7.75 1.90
N LYS A 187 -19.29 7.94 3.12
CA LYS A 187 -20.07 7.73 4.34
C LYS A 187 -21.09 8.85 4.60
N LYS A 188 -20.93 10.02 3.96
CA LYS A 188 -21.83 11.19 4.10
C LYS A 188 -22.88 11.25 2.99
N ALA A 189 -22.72 10.48 1.90
CA ALA A 189 -23.66 10.40 0.78
C ALA A 189 -24.63 9.22 0.94
#